data_8764041bb29b8a1007d1426417898501
#
_entry.id   8764041bb29b8a1007d1426417898501
#
_cell.length_a   1.000
_cell.length_b   1.000
_cell.length_c   1.000
_cell.angle_alpha   90.00
_cell.angle_beta   90.00
_cell.angle_gamma   90.00
#
_symmetry.space_group_name_H-M   'P 1'
#
loop_
_entity.id
_entity.type
_entity.pdbx_description
1 polymer ?
#
loop_
_entity_poly.entity_id
_entity_poly.type
_entity_poly.pdbx_seq_one_letter_code
_entity_poly.pdbx_strand_id
1 'polypeptide(L)'
;MCIFLRPSIQRFSWFPVLGLLLASVSFVSAQTGVPDSKPTSAILAGKLIDVRTGAVRTHAYIVLAKDKILAIEDQAPAGIAVTDLSAYTVLPGLIDAHGHILSDPTSQSLAASLRTSIPQATLWGVYNLRLWLDHGFTAVRDACEGPPDYPQFALRDSANRGLILGPRISAAGSCISLTGGHGDRAPFSADVHLPRGENIADTPDEIAQVVRRDIKYGADWIKLMATGGVMDPISDYHVQELSEEQMAKAVEVAHRAGKKVMAHAEGSVGIKAAVRAGVDSIEHGTMLDEEGATLMEQHGTWLVPTLYCFQHDMETGLTKGRDPDSFAKGQEILAAQGPAFKLALAHHLKIAYGVDDDDVDESVSREFGALVAGGMTTLGALQAATINAATMLGKDKQFGSIEPGHFADIIAVKGDPLADITVMYHVDFVMKGGHIIKDPEHPDRNPVIHLHS
;
A
#
# COMPACT_ATOMS: atom_id res chain seq x y z
N MET A 1 57.34 51.89 6.41
CA MET A 1 58.78 51.71 6.11
C MET A 1 58.95 50.32 5.50
N CYS A 2 58.99 50.32 4.22
CA CYS A 2 59.62 49.47 3.23
C CYS A 2 60.23 48.18 3.69
N ILE A 3 60.05 47.04 3.01
CA ILE A 3 60.92 46.69 1.82
C ILE A 3 60.28 45.53 1.08
N PHE A 4 60.21 45.68 -0.25
CA PHE A 4 59.95 44.66 -1.28
C PHE A 4 61.16 43.71 -1.44
N LEU A 5 60.86 42.41 -1.64
CA LEU A 5 61.80 41.52 -2.34
C LEU A 5 61.01 40.50 -3.17
N ARG A 6 61.20 40.57 -4.47
CA ARG A 6 60.87 39.54 -5.46
C ARG A 6 62.01 38.53 -5.55
N PRO A 7 61.72 37.26 -5.83
CA PRO A 7 62.70 36.44 -6.56
C PRO A 7 62.14 35.92 -7.91
N SER A 8 63.07 35.91 -8.78
CA SER A 8 63.23 35.53 -10.14
C SER A 8 62.63 34.19 -10.58
N ILE A 9 62.10 34.25 -11.81
CA ILE A 9 61.63 33.13 -12.62
C ILE A 9 62.79 32.36 -13.20
N GLN A 10 62.95 31.08 -12.91
CA GLN A 10 63.74 30.15 -13.72
C GLN A 10 62.78 29.27 -14.58
N ARG A 11 62.91 29.41 -15.90
CA ARG A 11 62.26 28.56 -16.91
C ARG A 11 63.02 27.25 -16.99
N PHE A 12 62.37 26.14 -16.71
CA PHE A 12 62.77 24.80 -17.14
C PHE A 12 61.83 24.30 -18.23
N SER A 13 62.40 24.09 -19.43
CA SER A 13 61.77 23.44 -20.58
C SER A 13 61.85 21.93 -20.38
N TRP A 14 60.71 21.26 -20.42
CA TRP A 14 60.65 19.81 -20.52
C TRP A 14 59.82 19.40 -21.73
N PHE A 15 60.37 18.56 -22.57
CA PHE A 15 59.74 17.92 -23.72
C PHE A 15 58.73 16.89 -23.24
N PRO A 16 57.57 16.74 -23.94
CA PRO A 16 56.63 15.67 -23.64
C PRO A 16 57.04 14.39 -24.37
N VAL A 17 57.31 13.34 -23.61
CA VAL A 17 57.32 11.98 -24.10
C VAL A 17 55.86 11.47 -24.10
N LEU A 18 55.31 11.24 -25.28
CA LEU A 18 53.96 10.70 -25.50
C LEU A 18 54.01 9.18 -25.29
N GLY A 19 53.71 8.71 -24.11
CA GLY A 19 53.50 7.30 -23.83
C GLY A 19 52.01 6.93 -23.96
N LEU A 20 51.64 6.20 -25.05
CA LEU A 20 50.32 5.63 -25.24
C LEU A 20 50.11 4.50 -24.19
N LEU A 21 49.42 4.81 -23.11
CA LEU A 21 48.86 3.78 -22.22
C LEU A 21 47.48 3.37 -22.74
N LEU A 22 47.40 2.21 -23.39
CA LEU A 22 46.16 1.51 -23.66
C LEU A 22 45.59 1.03 -22.34
N ALA A 23 44.68 1.80 -21.75
CA ALA A 23 43.87 1.35 -20.64
C ALA A 23 42.80 0.40 -21.18
N SER A 24 42.98 -0.90 -20.95
CA SER A 24 41.93 -1.89 -21.10
C SER A 24 40.86 -1.64 -20.07
N VAL A 25 39.73 -1.05 -20.45
CA VAL A 25 38.53 -0.95 -19.65
C VAL A 25 37.92 -2.34 -19.56
N SER A 26 38.25 -3.06 -18.49
CA SER A 26 37.52 -4.27 -18.09
C SER A 26 36.14 -3.79 -17.61
N PHE A 27 35.10 -4.08 -18.40
CA PHE A 27 33.72 -4.01 -17.94
C PHE A 27 33.57 -5.05 -16.83
N VAL A 28 33.66 -4.63 -15.58
CA VAL A 28 33.19 -5.40 -14.45
C VAL A 28 31.66 -5.32 -14.53
N SER A 29 31.05 -6.39 -15.06
CA SER A 29 29.62 -6.62 -14.90
C SER A 29 29.37 -6.70 -13.39
N ALA A 30 28.72 -5.69 -12.82
CA ALA A 30 28.26 -5.72 -11.46
C ALA A 30 27.17 -6.80 -11.38
N GLN A 31 27.55 -8.03 -11.08
CA GLN A 31 26.63 -9.03 -10.57
C GLN A 31 26.12 -8.50 -9.22
N THR A 32 24.89 -8.03 -9.20
CA THR A 32 24.12 -7.82 -7.96
C THR A 32 23.78 -9.21 -7.40
N GLY A 33 24.77 -9.91 -6.92
CA GLY A 33 24.62 -11.22 -6.31
C GLY A 33 24.13 -11.09 -4.87
N VAL A 34 23.05 -11.78 -4.53
CA VAL A 34 22.77 -12.19 -3.15
C VAL A 34 24.03 -12.86 -2.62
N PRO A 35 24.56 -12.49 -1.43
CA PRO A 35 25.77 -13.14 -0.90
C PRO A 35 25.57 -14.66 -0.87
N ASP A 36 26.62 -15.44 -1.08
CA ASP A 36 26.76 -16.91 -1.15
C ASP A 36 25.75 -17.74 -0.32
N SER A 37 24.47 -17.63 -0.64
CA SER A 37 23.38 -18.32 0.04
C SER A 37 23.13 -19.64 -0.68
N LYS A 38 23.28 -20.74 0.02
CA LYS A 38 22.95 -22.07 -0.54
C LYS A 38 21.43 -22.18 -0.74
N PRO A 39 20.96 -22.76 -1.87
CA PRO A 39 19.56 -23.09 -2.06
C PRO A 39 19.02 -23.93 -0.90
N THR A 40 17.83 -23.60 -0.40
CA THR A 40 17.17 -24.33 0.69
C THR A 40 15.95 -25.11 0.21
N SER A 41 15.24 -24.58 -0.78
CA SER A 41 14.05 -25.16 -1.40
C SER A 41 13.80 -24.57 -2.76
N ALA A 42 12.84 -25.11 -3.51
CA ALA A 42 12.34 -24.51 -4.74
C ALA A 42 10.81 -24.67 -4.85
N ILE A 43 10.19 -23.84 -5.67
CA ILE A 43 8.81 -23.97 -6.10
C ILE A 43 8.82 -24.28 -7.60
N LEU A 44 8.13 -25.33 -8.01
CA LEU A 44 7.84 -25.61 -9.41
C LEU A 44 6.53 -24.89 -9.79
N ALA A 45 6.61 -23.86 -10.60
CA ALA A 45 5.45 -23.15 -11.12
C ALA A 45 4.99 -23.78 -12.45
N GLY A 46 3.68 -24.06 -12.60
CA GLY A 46 3.11 -24.44 -13.89
C GLY A 46 3.18 -23.30 -14.89
N LYS A 47 2.71 -22.13 -14.47
CA LYS A 47 2.92 -20.83 -15.12
C LYS A 47 3.51 -19.87 -14.09
N LEU A 48 4.48 -19.07 -14.49
CA LEU A 48 5.02 -17.97 -13.72
C LEU A 48 4.77 -16.68 -14.50
N ILE A 49 4.02 -15.73 -13.94
CA ILE A 49 3.78 -14.41 -14.55
C ILE A 49 4.83 -13.43 -14.07
N ASP A 50 5.54 -12.84 -15.03
CA ASP A 50 6.29 -11.62 -14.78
C ASP A 50 5.30 -10.43 -14.79
N VAL A 51 4.97 -9.91 -13.62
CA VAL A 51 4.00 -8.82 -13.46
C VAL A 51 4.47 -7.50 -14.09
N ARG A 52 5.76 -7.31 -14.35
CA ARG A 52 6.28 -6.09 -15.01
C ARG A 52 5.92 -6.06 -16.49
N THR A 53 5.98 -7.20 -17.15
CA THR A 53 5.87 -7.30 -18.61
C THR A 53 4.63 -8.07 -19.09
N GLY A 54 4.00 -8.85 -18.21
CA GLY A 54 2.95 -9.80 -18.56
C GLY A 54 3.47 -11.08 -19.22
N ALA A 55 4.79 -11.26 -19.32
CA ALA A 55 5.38 -12.48 -19.89
C ALA A 55 5.10 -13.68 -18.99
N VAL A 56 4.78 -14.82 -19.63
CA VAL A 56 4.51 -16.08 -18.94
C VAL A 56 5.61 -17.09 -19.24
N ARG A 57 6.26 -17.60 -18.18
CA ARG A 57 7.20 -18.71 -18.26
C ARG A 57 6.52 -19.97 -17.73
N THR A 58 6.59 -21.07 -18.48
CA THR A 58 6.04 -22.36 -18.08
C THR A 58 7.11 -23.24 -17.46
N HIS A 59 6.71 -24.08 -16.48
CA HIS A 59 7.60 -25.03 -15.81
C HIS A 59 8.89 -24.38 -15.26
N ALA A 60 8.73 -23.26 -14.58
CA ALA A 60 9.84 -22.52 -13.99
C ALA A 60 10.07 -22.94 -12.53
N TYR A 61 11.33 -23.13 -12.15
CA TYR A 61 11.71 -23.34 -10.75
C TYR A 61 12.13 -22.02 -10.10
N ILE A 62 11.39 -21.60 -9.08
CA ILE A 62 11.76 -20.46 -8.24
C ILE A 62 12.60 -21.03 -7.11
N VAL A 63 13.92 -20.81 -7.18
CA VAL A 63 14.89 -21.30 -6.19
C VAL A 63 14.96 -20.33 -5.02
N LEU A 64 14.84 -20.85 -3.81
CA LEU A 64 14.79 -20.06 -2.58
C LEU A 64 16.04 -20.30 -1.71
N ALA A 65 16.47 -19.25 -1.03
CA ALA A 65 17.47 -19.31 0.02
C ALA A 65 16.89 -18.62 1.27
N LYS A 66 16.42 -19.42 2.21
CA LYS A 66 15.69 -18.95 3.41
C LYS A 66 14.46 -18.11 3.02
N ASP A 67 14.48 -16.81 3.32
CA ASP A 67 13.40 -15.86 3.09
C ASP A 67 13.48 -15.12 1.74
N LYS A 68 14.46 -15.47 0.88
CA LYS A 68 14.75 -14.77 -0.37
C LYS A 68 14.65 -15.66 -1.59
N ILE A 69 14.27 -15.06 -2.71
CA ILE A 69 14.39 -15.65 -4.04
C ILE A 69 15.87 -15.56 -4.45
N LEU A 70 16.45 -16.70 -4.81
CA LEU A 70 17.83 -16.79 -5.25
C LEU A 70 17.95 -16.73 -6.78
N ALA A 71 17.11 -17.49 -7.48
CA ALA A 71 17.13 -17.60 -8.93
C ALA A 71 15.79 -18.10 -9.48
N ILE A 72 15.59 -17.96 -10.80
CA ILE A 72 14.50 -18.60 -11.56
C ILE A 72 15.16 -19.45 -12.64
N GLU A 73 14.98 -20.76 -12.56
CA GLU A 73 15.72 -21.75 -13.37
C GLU A 73 14.76 -22.70 -14.12
N ASP A 74 15.30 -23.46 -15.09
CA ASP A 74 14.55 -24.49 -15.83
C ASP A 74 14.56 -25.86 -15.11
N GLN A 75 15.45 -26.04 -14.11
CA GLN A 75 15.59 -27.26 -13.35
C GLN A 75 15.85 -26.94 -11.88
N ALA A 76 15.31 -27.77 -10.99
CA ALA A 76 15.63 -27.67 -9.56
C ALA A 76 17.08 -28.05 -9.29
N PRO A 77 17.78 -27.29 -8.41
CA PRO A 77 19.05 -27.75 -7.88
C PRO A 77 18.92 -29.14 -7.20
N ALA A 78 19.91 -29.99 -7.36
CA ALA A 78 19.86 -31.33 -6.79
C ALA A 78 19.84 -31.32 -5.25
N GLY A 79 19.05 -32.19 -4.65
CA GLY A 79 19.04 -32.42 -3.20
C GLY A 79 18.28 -31.40 -2.34
N ILE A 80 17.46 -30.54 -2.94
CA ILE A 80 16.57 -29.64 -2.21
C ILE A 80 15.10 -30.08 -2.33
N ALA A 81 14.29 -29.70 -1.35
CA ALA A 81 12.85 -29.92 -1.40
C ALA A 81 12.21 -29.03 -2.46
N VAL A 82 11.23 -29.56 -3.20
CA VAL A 82 10.45 -28.83 -4.20
C VAL A 82 8.97 -28.84 -3.80
N THR A 83 8.37 -27.67 -3.69
CA THR A 83 6.92 -27.52 -3.61
C THR A 83 6.35 -27.54 -5.02
N ASP A 84 5.49 -28.49 -5.32
CA ASP A 84 4.92 -28.66 -6.66
C ASP A 84 3.65 -27.82 -6.85
N LEU A 85 3.76 -26.74 -7.60
CA LEU A 85 2.66 -25.90 -8.05
C LEU A 85 2.50 -25.95 -9.58
N SER A 86 2.82 -27.09 -10.20
CA SER A 86 2.76 -27.29 -11.65
C SER A 86 1.35 -27.18 -12.24
N ALA A 87 0.32 -27.32 -11.40
CA ALA A 87 -1.10 -27.13 -11.77
C ALA A 87 -1.58 -25.67 -11.61
N TYR A 88 -0.72 -24.74 -11.17
CA TYR A 88 -1.09 -23.39 -10.78
C TYR A 88 -0.36 -22.32 -11.59
N THR A 89 -0.95 -21.13 -11.59
CA THR A 89 -0.29 -19.89 -12.01
C THR A 89 0.28 -19.19 -10.78
N VAL A 90 1.58 -18.93 -10.81
CA VAL A 90 2.34 -18.34 -9.69
C VAL A 90 2.60 -16.88 -9.95
N LEU A 91 2.40 -16.04 -8.92
CA LEU A 91 2.58 -14.60 -8.91
C LEU A 91 3.32 -14.15 -7.64
N PRO A 92 3.82 -12.90 -7.59
CA PRO A 92 4.27 -12.31 -6.34
C PRO A 92 3.12 -12.22 -5.33
N GLY A 93 3.45 -12.20 -4.05
CA GLY A 93 2.49 -11.86 -3.00
C GLY A 93 1.85 -10.50 -3.24
N LEU A 94 0.55 -10.41 -2.98
CA LEU A 94 -0.27 -9.22 -3.20
C LEU A 94 -0.03 -8.15 -2.15
N ILE A 95 -0.37 -6.91 -2.49
CA ILE A 95 -0.20 -5.72 -1.64
C ILE A 95 -1.51 -4.95 -1.67
N ASP A 96 -2.10 -4.75 -0.51
CA ASP A 96 -3.20 -3.81 -0.29
C ASP A 96 -2.62 -2.49 0.24
N ALA A 97 -2.82 -1.41 -0.49
CA ALA A 97 -2.27 -0.11 -0.15
C ALA A 97 -3.26 0.81 0.58
N HIS A 98 -4.44 0.31 0.94
CA HIS A 98 -5.42 1.03 1.76
C HIS A 98 -6.26 0.06 2.58
N GLY A 99 -5.76 -0.34 3.73
CA GLY A 99 -6.50 -1.17 4.68
C GLY A 99 -6.65 -0.47 6.04
N HIS A 100 -7.64 -0.89 6.80
CA HIS A 100 -7.88 -0.52 8.19
C HIS A 100 -7.77 -1.76 9.06
N ILE A 101 -6.58 -1.98 9.64
CA ILE A 101 -6.27 -3.27 10.27
C ILE A 101 -7.01 -3.52 11.58
N LEU A 102 -7.49 -2.47 12.24
CA LEU A 102 -8.18 -2.55 13.53
C LEU A 102 -9.70 -2.62 13.42
N SER A 103 -10.26 -2.60 12.23
CA SER A 103 -11.72 -2.61 12.00
C SER A 103 -12.41 -3.84 12.56
N ASP A 104 -13.63 -3.64 13.04
CA ASP A 104 -14.56 -4.70 13.41
C ASP A 104 -15.42 -5.06 12.17
N PRO A 105 -15.20 -6.20 11.51
CA PRO A 105 -15.92 -6.56 10.29
C PRO A 105 -17.41 -6.82 10.52
N THR A 106 -17.82 -6.95 11.77
CA THR A 106 -19.22 -7.28 12.14
C THR A 106 -20.09 -6.06 12.35
N SER A 107 -19.51 -4.84 12.43
CA SER A 107 -20.26 -3.63 12.75
C SER A 107 -19.66 -2.37 12.14
N GLN A 108 -20.50 -1.63 11.43
CA GLN A 108 -20.20 -0.31 10.87
C GLN A 108 -20.90 0.81 11.67
N SER A 109 -21.37 0.51 12.88
CA SER A 109 -22.04 1.47 13.74
C SER A 109 -21.05 2.38 14.46
N LEU A 110 -21.24 3.70 14.34
CA LEU A 110 -20.50 4.70 15.11
C LEU A 110 -20.57 4.48 16.63
N ALA A 111 -21.73 4.01 17.12
CA ALA A 111 -21.90 3.69 18.54
C ALA A 111 -21.07 2.46 18.97
N ALA A 112 -20.80 1.52 18.07
CA ALA A 112 -19.94 0.37 18.34
C ALA A 112 -18.49 0.81 18.54
N SER A 113 -17.99 1.73 17.74
CA SER A 113 -16.61 2.22 17.85
C SER A 113 -16.32 2.85 19.23
N LEU A 114 -17.30 3.48 19.85
CA LEU A 114 -17.19 4.04 21.21
C LEU A 114 -17.17 2.97 22.33
N ARG A 115 -17.56 1.74 22.01
CA ARG A 115 -17.58 0.61 22.96
C ARG A 115 -16.39 -0.32 22.80
N THR A 116 -15.72 -0.25 21.65
CA THR A 116 -14.57 -1.09 21.36
C THR A 116 -13.34 -0.54 22.08
N SER A 117 -12.81 -1.32 23.03
CA SER A 117 -11.58 -0.95 23.72
C SER A 117 -10.36 -1.14 22.83
N ILE A 118 -9.25 -0.43 23.11
CA ILE A 118 -7.98 -0.60 22.40
C ILE A 118 -7.51 -2.07 22.37
N PRO A 119 -7.53 -2.83 23.48
CA PRO A 119 -7.21 -4.26 23.43
C PRO A 119 -8.14 -5.05 22.50
N GLN A 120 -9.43 -4.74 22.45
CA GLN A 120 -10.38 -5.41 21.57
C GLN A 120 -10.07 -5.09 20.09
N ALA A 121 -9.84 -3.83 19.76
CA ALA A 121 -9.43 -3.42 18.41
C ALA A 121 -8.11 -4.09 17.99
N THR A 122 -7.15 -4.23 18.93
CA THR A 122 -5.90 -4.95 18.67
C THR A 122 -6.15 -6.43 18.33
N LEU A 123 -7.10 -7.08 18.99
CA LEU A 123 -7.47 -8.47 18.69
C LEU A 123 -8.17 -8.59 17.34
N TRP A 124 -9.02 -7.64 16.96
CA TRP A 124 -9.54 -7.55 15.60
C TRP A 124 -8.38 -7.44 14.60
N GLY A 125 -7.39 -6.61 14.89
CA GLY A 125 -6.20 -6.49 14.05
C GLY A 125 -5.47 -7.82 13.85
N VAL A 126 -5.31 -8.64 14.88
CA VAL A 126 -4.71 -9.98 14.74
C VAL A 126 -5.56 -10.87 13.83
N TYR A 127 -6.88 -10.81 13.94
CA TYR A 127 -7.80 -11.56 13.09
C TYR A 127 -7.73 -11.09 11.64
N ASN A 128 -7.86 -9.79 11.39
CA ASN A 128 -7.85 -9.21 10.05
C ASN A 128 -6.53 -9.48 9.31
N LEU A 129 -5.39 -9.34 9.99
CA LEU A 129 -4.07 -9.64 9.41
C LEU A 129 -3.95 -11.09 8.92
N ARG A 130 -4.68 -12.02 9.53
CA ARG A 130 -4.75 -13.41 9.07
C ARG A 130 -5.56 -13.52 7.79
N LEU A 131 -6.67 -12.80 7.67
CA LEU A 131 -7.50 -12.77 6.47
C LEU A 131 -6.72 -12.21 5.27
N TRP A 132 -6.01 -11.08 5.42
CA TRP A 132 -5.14 -10.59 4.36
C TRP A 132 -4.17 -11.67 3.83
N LEU A 133 -3.52 -12.41 4.74
CA LEU A 133 -2.64 -13.50 4.33
C LEU A 133 -3.40 -14.62 3.63
N ASP A 134 -4.58 -14.99 4.09
CA ASP A 134 -5.38 -16.06 3.49
C ASP A 134 -5.78 -15.73 2.05
N HIS A 135 -6.07 -14.46 1.79
CA HIS A 135 -6.36 -13.92 0.46
C HIS A 135 -5.10 -13.63 -0.38
N GLY A 136 -3.89 -13.95 0.11
CA GLY A 136 -2.65 -13.81 -0.65
C GLY A 136 -1.97 -12.45 -0.52
N PHE A 137 -2.50 -11.53 0.30
CA PHE A 137 -1.88 -10.24 0.55
C PHE A 137 -0.76 -10.38 1.57
N THR A 138 0.48 -10.34 1.09
CA THR A 138 1.69 -10.49 1.90
C THR A 138 2.22 -9.18 2.44
N ALA A 139 1.67 -8.05 1.96
CA ALA A 139 1.92 -6.72 2.47
C ALA A 139 0.62 -5.89 2.51
N VAL A 140 0.53 -4.96 3.47
CA VAL A 140 -0.58 -4.01 3.61
C VAL A 140 -0.04 -2.65 4.03
N ARG A 141 -0.61 -1.57 3.48
CA ARG A 141 -0.49 -0.23 4.05
C ARG A 141 -1.77 0.05 4.85
N ASP A 142 -1.60 0.15 6.15
CA ASP A 142 -2.63 0.65 7.06
C ASP A 142 -2.80 2.15 6.84
N ALA A 143 -4.01 2.57 6.49
CA ALA A 143 -4.27 3.92 6.01
C ALA A 143 -4.44 4.96 7.13
N CYS A 144 -4.87 4.56 8.27
CA CYS A 144 -4.87 5.20 9.61
C CYS A 144 -5.87 4.50 10.51
N GLU A 145 -5.74 4.74 11.81
CA GLU A 145 -6.62 4.11 12.79
C GLU A 145 -7.22 5.13 13.76
N GLY A 146 -8.44 4.85 14.20
CA GLY A 146 -9.17 5.68 15.14
C GLY A 146 -8.69 5.58 16.59
N PRO A 147 -8.31 4.39 17.15
CA PRO A 147 -7.85 4.28 18.53
C PRO A 147 -6.58 5.08 18.79
N PRO A 148 -6.49 5.80 19.92
CA PRO A 148 -5.25 6.38 20.40
C PRO A 148 -4.22 5.27 20.74
N ASP A 149 -2.98 5.66 21.08
CA ASP A 149 -1.93 4.76 21.55
C ASP A 149 -1.38 3.77 20.50
N TYR A 150 -1.74 3.95 19.23
CA TYR A 150 -1.11 3.32 18.06
C TYR A 150 -0.99 1.77 18.12
N PRO A 151 -2.07 1.03 18.35
CA PRO A 151 -2.00 -0.44 18.39
C PRO A 151 -1.55 -1.05 17.07
N GLN A 152 -1.77 -0.39 15.93
CA GLN A 152 -1.28 -0.80 14.61
C GLN A 152 0.25 -0.92 14.55
N PHE A 153 1.00 -0.08 15.28
CA PHE A 153 2.46 -0.19 15.33
C PHE A 153 2.90 -1.41 16.14
N ALA A 154 2.18 -1.73 17.23
CA ALA A 154 2.44 -2.94 18.01
C ALA A 154 2.16 -4.21 17.19
N LEU A 155 1.09 -4.22 16.38
CA LEU A 155 0.77 -5.31 15.45
C LEU A 155 1.84 -5.47 14.38
N ARG A 156 2.26 -4.37 13.72
CA ARG A 156 3.37 -4.37 12.76
C ARG A 156 4.63 -4.97 13.36
N ASP A 157 5.04 -4.50 14.51
CA ASP A 157 6.28 -4.93 15.16
C ASP A 157 6.18 -6.40 15.63
N SER A 158 5.00 -6.84 16.06
CA SER A 158 4.73 -8.23 16.42
C SER A 158 4.77 -9.16 15.20
N ALA A 159 4.17 -8.75 14.07
CA ALA A 159 4.25 -9.50 12.82
C ALA A 159 5.69 -9.59 12.28
N ASN A 160 6.46 -8.51 12.37
CA ASN A 160 7.87 -8.48 11.97
C ASN A 160 8.76 -9.38 12.85
N ARG A 161 8.40 -9.58 14.13
CA ARG A 161 9.10 -10.49 15.05
C ARG A 161 8.60 -11.94 14.96
N GLY A 162 7.56 -12.20 14.18
CA GLY A 162 6.93 -13.54 14.10
C GLY A 162 6.14 -13.95 15.33
N LEU A 163 5.74 -12.99 16.19
CA LEU A 163 4.88 -13.27 17.35
C LEU A 163 3.43 -13.50 16.93
N ILE A 164 3.01 -12.90 15.83
CA ILE A 164 1.72 -13.12 15.19
C ILE A 164 1.94 -13.38 13.70
N LEU A 165 1.01 -14.12 13.09
CA LEU A 165 0.97 -14.25 11.64
C LEU A 165 0.23 -13.03 11.05
N GLY A 166 0.85 -12.40 10.07
CA GLY A 166 0.31 -11.24 9.37
C GLY A 166 1.18 -10.84 8.18
N PRO A 167 0.68 -9.99 7.29
CA PRO A 167 1.44 -9.41 6.19
C PRO A 167 2.57 -8.49 6.69
N ARG A 168 3.37 -7.96 5.77
CA ARG A 168 4.28 -6.83 6.05
C ARG A 168 3.44 -5.57 6.15
N ILE A 169 3.53 -4.85 7.25
CA ILE A 169 2.69 -3.68 7.50
C ILE A 169 3.50 -2.40 7.32
N SER A 170 2.98 -1.47 6.52
CA SER A 170 3.39 -0.07 6.48
C SER A 170 2.29 0.75 7.11
N ALA A 171 2.45 1.17 8.35
CA ALA A 171 1.36 1.78 9.11
C ALA A 171 1.41 3.32 9.07
N ALA A 172 0.25 3.93 8.80
CA ALA A 172 0.04 5.34 9.06
C ALA A 172 -0.16 5.60 10.56
N GLY A 173 -0.04 6.86 10.93
CA GLY A 173 -0.38 7.32 12.27
C GLY A 173 -1.88 7.46 12.47
N SER A 174 -2.29 8.61 12.98
CA SER A 174 -3.68 8.97 13.17
C SER A 174 -4.31 9.54 11.88
N CYS A 175 -5.63 9.49 11.79
CA CYS A 175 -6.40 10.13 10.73
C CYS A 175 -6.45 11.65 10.98
N ILE A 176 -5.47 12.41 10.51
CA ILE A 176 -5.34 13.84 10.81
C ILE A 176 -6.46 14.63 10.12
N SER A 177 -7.26 15.32 10.92
CA SER A 177 -8.42 16.09 10.48
C SER A 177 -8.55 17.41 11.27
N LEU A 178 -9.54 18.20 10.93
CA LEU A 178 -9.92 19.40 11.67
C LEU A 178 -11.15 19.16 12.56
N THR A 179 -11.46 20.11 13.43
CA THR A 179 -12.68 20.08 14.26
C THR A 179 -13.93 20.03 13.38
N GLY A 180 -14.74 18.97 13.56
CA GLY A 180 -15.95 18.71 12.77
C GLY A 180 -15.69 18.14 11.38
N GLY A 181 -14.45 17.76 11.06
CA GLY A 181 -14.09 17.09 9.80
C GLY A 181 -14.24 15.58 9.86
N HIS A 182 -13.98 14.93 8.73
CA HIS A 182 -14.16 13.49 8.52
C HIS A 182 -13.45 12.59 9.54
N GLY A 183 -12.28 13.01 10.03
CA GLY A 183 -11.52 12.30 11.07
C GLY A 183 -11.89 12.67 12.50
N ASP A 184 -12.88 13.55 12.71
CA ASP A 184 -13.38 13.91 14.05
C ASP A 184 -14.50 12.94 14.46
N ARG A 185 -14.51 12.52 15.72
CA ARG A 185 -15.45 11.53 16.26
C ARG A 185 -16.83 12.13 16.55
N ALA A 186 -17.36 12.99 15.73
CA ALA A 186 -18.38 13.91 16.18
C ALA A 186 -19.74 13.94 15.48
N PRO A 187 -20.48 12.86 15.24
CA PRO A 187 -21.91 13.00 14.96
C PRO A 187 -22.79 13.02 16.22
N PHE A 188 -22.25 13.53 17.33
CA PHE A 188 -23.03 13.58 18.58
C PHE A 188 -23.57 14.97 18.84
N SER A 189 -24.69 15.03 19.59
CA SER A 189 -25.26 16.28 20.06
C SER A 189 -24.22 17.12 20.83
N ALA A 190 -24.27 18.44 20.69
CA ALA A 190 -23.31 19.36 21.30
C ALA A 190 -23.25 19.29 22.86
N ASP A 191 -24.23 18.66 23.48
CA ASP A 191 -24.23 18.36 24.94
C ASP A 191 -23.53 17.05 25.31
N VAL A 192 -23.10 16.25 24.31
CA VAL A 192 -22.24 15.08 24.52
C VAL A 192 -20.80 15.51 24.48
N HIS A 193 -20.17 15.64 25.63
CA HIS A 193 -18.78 16.07 25.75
C HIS A 193 -17.83 14.88 25.64
N LEU A 194 -17.22 14.70 24.47
CA LEU A 194 -16.11 13.80 24.27
C LEU A 194 -14.77 14.56 24.34
N PRO A 195 -13.70 13.94 24.80
CA PRO A 195 -12.37 14.54 24.67
C PRO A 195 -12.05 14.83 23.20
N ARG A 196 -11.46 15.98 22.90
CA ARG A 196 -10.94 16.29 21.57
C ARG A 196 -9.92 15.21 21.16
N GLY A 197 -10.10 14.65 19.98
CA GLY A 197 -9.17 13.68 19.42
C GLY A 197 -7.76 14.27 19.28
N GLU A 198 -6.76 13.46 19.59
CA GLU A 198 -5.36 13.89 19.43
C GLU A 198 -4.93 14.06 17.96
N ASN A 199 -5.73 13.54 17.03
CA ASN A 199 -5.59 13.69 15.58
C ASN A 199 -6.21 15.00 15.04
N ILE A 200 -6.93 15.76 15.86
CA ILE A 200 -7.62 16.97 15.44
C ILE A 200 -6.67 18.17 15.53
N ALA A 201 -6.52 18.87 14.41
CA ALA A 201 -5.58 19.98 14.24
C ALA A 201 -6.19 21.06 13.33
N ASP A 202 -6.47 22.24 13.89
CA ASP A 202 -7.14 23.35 13.21
C ASP A 202 -6.16 24.36 12.61
N THR A 203 -4.88 24.29 12.96
CA THR A 203 -3.84 25.20 12.47
C THR A 203 -2.63 24.45 11.90
N PRO A 204 -1.84 25.07 10.99
CA PRO A 204 -0.63 24.45 10.46
C PRO A 204 0.37 24.01 11.54
N ASP A 205 0.47 24.74 12.66
CA ASP A 205 1.35 24.38 13.75
C ASP A 205 0.85 23.16 14.53
N GLU A 206 -0.45 23.03 14.74
CA GLU A 206 -1.05 21.83 15.33
C GLU A 206 -0.86 20.61 14.41
N ILE A 207 -1.09 20.77 13.09
CA ILE A 207 -0.78 19.73 12.09
C ILE A 207 0.67 19.25 12.26
N ALA A 208 1.62 20.19 12.31
CA ALA A 208 3.03 19.85 12.48
C ALA A 208 3.32 19.10 13.81
N GLN A 209 2.56 19.40 14.88
CA GLN A 209 2.67 18.69 16.14
C GLN A 209 2.16 17.24 16.04
N VAL A 210 0.99 17.04 15.43
CA VAL A 210 0.40 15.72 15.21
C VAL A 210 1.33 14.87 14.35
N VAL A 211 1.79 15.38 13.21
CA VAL A 211 2.73 14.67 12.32
C VAL A 211 4.01 14.24 13.07
N ARG A 212 4.61 15.14 13.86
CA ARG A 212 5.80 14.78 14.67
C ARG A 212 5.51 13.75 15.75
N ARG A 213 4.30 13.78 16.33
CA ARG A 213 3.89 12.77 17.31
C ARG A 213 3.73 11.41 16.65
N ASP A 214 3.05 11.33 15.51
CA ASP A 214 2.87 10.08 14.78
C ASP A 214 4.23 9.48 14.38
N ILE A 215 5.14 10.30 13.86
CA ILE A 215 6.51 9.88 13.52
C ILE A 215 7.27 9.41 14.77
N LYS A 216 7.15 10.12 15.90
CA LYS A 216 7.78 9.74 17.16
C LYS A 216 7.39 8.33 17.61
N TYR A 217 6.14 7.96 17.42
CA TYR A 217 5.63 6.66 17.84
C TYR A 217 5.80 5.57 16.78
N GLY A 218 6.21 5.91 15.56
CA GLY A 218 6.65 4.93 14.58
C GLY A 218 5.86 4.90 13.28
N ALA A 219 5.12 5.95 12.94
CA ALA A 219 4.43 6.03 11.66
C ALA A 219 5.39 5.87 10.47
N ASP A 220 5.01 5.03 9.52
CA ASP A 220 5.68 4.86 8.23
C ASP A 220 5.14 5.86 7.20
N TRP A 221 3.86 6.21 7.32
CA TRP A 221 3.11 7.17 6.52
C TRP A 221 2.34 8.14 7.40
N ILE A 222 1.97 9.30 6.83
CA ILE A 222 1.05 10.27 7.42
C ILE A 222 -0.25 10.26 6.62
N LYS A 223 -1.40 10.25 7.29
CA LYS A 223 -2.73 10.32 6.66
C LYS A 223 -3.41 11.63 6.99
N LEU A 224 -3.89 12.30 5.94
CA LEU A 224 -4.65 13.55 6.01
C LEU A 224 -6.07 13.33 5.49
N MET A 225 -7.04 14.05 6.05
CA MET A 225 -8.39 14.17 5.54
C MET A 225 -8.49 15.51 4.77
N ALA A 226 -8.32 15.46 3.44
CA ALA A 226 -8.36 16.68 2.61
C ALA A 226 -9.78 17.15 2.32
N THR A 227 -10.75 16.23 2.33
CA THR A 227 -12.19 16.52 2.19
C THR A 227 -12.98 15.85 3.30
N GLY A 228 -14.25 16.19 3.41
CA GLY A 228 -15.23 15.37 4.09
C GLY A 228 -15.31 13.96 3.47
N GLY A 229 -15.97 13.05 4.14
CA GLY A 229 -16.09 11.65 3.74
C GLY A 229 -17.53 11.20 3.56
N VAL A 230 -17.66 10.01 2.99
CA VAL A 230 -18.95 9.38 2.72
C VAL A 230 -19.45 8.60 3.94
N MET A 231 -18.51 8.01 4.68
CA MET A 231 -18.83 7.05 5.75
C MET A 231 -19.27 7.69 7.07
N ASP A 232 -19.17 9.01 7.23
CA ASP A 232 -19.76 9.74 8.33
C ASP A 232 -20.99 10.53 7.87
N PRO A 233 -22.01 10.77 8.74
CA PRO A 233 -23.24 11.44 8.34
C PRO A 233 -23.12 12.97 8.25
N ILE A 234 -22.06 13.58 8.74
CA ILE A 234 -21.97 15.04 8.98
C ILE A 234 -21.17 15.76 7.92
N SER A 235 -19.95 15.28 7.61
CA SER A 235 -19.05 15.97 6.70
C SER A 235 -19.53 15.89 5.25
N ASP A 236 -19.25 16.92 4.47
CA ASP A 236 -19.58 16.98 3.05
C ASP A 236 -18.35 16.65 2.22
N TYR A 237 -18.38 15.52 1.53
CA TYR A 237 -17.27 15.03 0.71
C TYR A 237 -16.93 15.94 -0.50
N HIS A 238 -17.81 16.86 -0.89
CA HIS A 238 -17.51 17.89 -1.89
C HIS A 238 -16.61 19.01 -1.34
N VAL A 239 -16.60 19.19 -0.02
CA VAL A 239 -15.94 20.33 0.63
C VAL A 239 -14.52 19.97 1.01
N GLN A 240 -13.59 20.87 0.65
CA GLN A 240 -12.22 20.80 1.16
C GLN A 240 -12.22 21.11 2.67
N GLU A 241 -11.67 20.22 3.49
CA GLU A 241 -11.52 20.40 4.93
C GLU A 241 -10.18 21.03 5.27
N LEU A 242 -9.08 20.28 5.15
CA LEU A 242 -7.76 20.85 5.39
C LEU A 242 -7.37 21.83 4.27
N SER A 243 -6.93 23.02 4.64
CA SER A 243 -6.41 23.99 3.68
C SER A 243 -5.13 23.48 3.01
N GLU A 244 -4.82 23.99 1.82
CA GLU A 244 -3.57 23.68 1.13
C GLU A 244 -2.35 23.99 2.01
N GLU A 245 -2.37 25.08 2.80
CA GLU A 245 -1.31 25.45 3.73
C GLU A 245 -1.13 24.42 4.86
N GLN A 246 -2.23 23.92 5.43
CA GLN A 246 -2.20 22.88 6.47
C GLN A 246 -1.62 21.57 5.91
N MET A 247 -2.07 21.14 4.73
CA MET A 247 -1.55 19.96 4.07
C MET A 247 -0.08 20.11 3.67
N ALA A 248 0.31 21.24 3.12
CA ALA A 248 1.71 21.55 2.80
C ALA A 248 2.61 21.53 4.05
N LYS A 249 2.11 21.96 5.21
CA LYS A 249 2.83 21.87 6.48
C LYS A 249 3.01 20.41 6.91
N ALA A 250 2.01 19.56 6.75
CA ALA A 250 2.14 18.13 7.02
C ALA A 250 3.21 17.48 6.10
N VAL A 251 3.14 17.76 4.80
CA VAL A 251 4.11 17.28 3.80
C VAL A 251 5.54 17.73 4.12
N GLU A 252 5.73 19.02 4.44
CA GLU A 252 7.04 19.57 4.83
C GLU A 252 7.66 18.78 5.99
N VAL A 253 6.88 18.55 7.05
CA VAL A 253 7.37 17.87 8.26
C VAL A 253 7.62 16.39 8.00
N ALA A 254 6.71 15.72 7.30
CA ALA A 254 6.81 14.30 6.97
C ALA A 254 8.00 14.01 6.04
N HIS A 255 8.11 14.74 4.92
CA HIS A 255 9.19 14.54 3.95
C HIS A 255 10.57 14.85 4.54
N ARG A 256 10.70 15.86 5.41
CA ARG A 256 11.94 16.13 6.16
C ARG A 256 12.36 14.94 7.01
N ALA A 257 11.42 14.15 7.50
CA ALA A 257 11.68 12.93 8.25
C ALA A 257 11.76 11.65 7.37
N GLY A 258 11.73 11.81 6.04
CA GLY A 258 11.76 10.69 5.09
C GLY A 258 10.46 9.85 5.08
N LYS A 259 9.34 10.46 5.51
CA LYS A 259 8.02 9.82 5.52
C LYS A 259 7.17 10.37 4.39
N LYS A 260 6.27 9.53 3.87
CA LYS A 260 5.32 9.88 2.81
C LYS A 260 3.97 10.29 3.40
N VAL A 261 3.19 11.02 2.60
CA VAL A 261 1.87 11.55 2.99
C VAL A 261 0.81 11.04 2.02
N MET A 262 -0.26 10.49 2.54
CA MET A 262 -1.46 10.13 1.80
C MET A 262 -2.63 11.04 2.22
N ALA A 263 -3.53 11.33 1.30
CA ALA A 263 -4.70 12.16 1.56
C ALA A 263 -5.99 11.47 1.09
N HIS A 264 -6.93 11.26 2.03
CA HIS A 264 -8.32 11.05 1.68
C HIS A 264 -8.84 12.29 0.97
N ALA A 265 -9.34 12.14 -0.24
CA ALA A 265 -9.88 13.24 -1.03
C ALA A 265 -10.91 12.74 -2.05
N GLU A 266 -12.16 13.11 -1.83
CA GLU A 266 -13.28 12.76 -2.70
C GLU A 266 -13.58 13.87 -3.70
N GLY A 267 -13.89 15.05 -3.22
CA GLY A 267 -14.23 16.23 -4.02
C GLY A 267 -13.04 16.81 -4.77
N SER A 268 -13.25 17.25 -6.02
CA SER A 268 -12.18 17.74 -6.91
C SER A 268 -11.38 18.92 -6.34
N VAL A 269 -12.02 19.78 -5.53
CA VAL A 269 -11.32 20.91 -4.88
C VAL A 269 -10.27 20.42 -3.90
N GLY A 270 -10.61 19.44 -3.05
CA GLY A 270 -9.68 18.86 -2.08
C GLY A 270 -8.59 18.04 -2.76
N ILE A 271 -8.92 17.26 -3.81
CA ILE A 271 -7.94 16.54 -4.61
C ILE A 271 -6.86 17.50 -5.13
N LYS A 272 -7.26 18.57 -5.80
CA LYS A 272 -6.34 19.57 -6.37
C LYS A 272 -5.48 20.26 -5.30
N ALA A 273 -6.10 20.63 -4.17
CA ALA A 273 -5.39 21.24 -3.06
C ALA A 273 -4.34 20.27 -2.44
N ALA A 274 -4.71 19.01 -2.24
CA ALA A 274 -3.80 17.99 -1.71
C ALA A 274 -2.61 17.72 -2.66
N VAL A 275 -2.86 17.64 -3.97
CA VAL A 275 -1.80 17.47 -4.97
C VAL A 275 -0.86 18.68 -4.99
N ARG A 276 -1.39 19.93 -4.97
CA ARG A 276 -0.55 21.14 -4.88
C ARG A 276 0.24 21.23 -3.58
N ALA A 277 -0.33 20.74 -2.49
CA ALA A 277 0.38 20.64 -1.21
C ALA A 277 1.54 19.61 -1.24
N GLY A 278 1.59 18.72 -2.25
CA GLY A 278 2.68 17.79 -2.46
C GLY A 278 2.49 16.43 -1.79
N VAL A 279 1.26 15.97 -1.58
CA VAL A 279 1.00 14.61 -1.07
C VAL A 279 1.49 13.54 -2.04
N ASP A 280 1.92 12.40 -1.52
CA ASP A 280 2.47 11.29 -2.32
C ASP A 280 1.37 10.43 -2.94
N SER A 281 0.19 10.32 -2.30
CA SER A 281 -0.97 9.62 -2.87
C SER A 281 -2.28 10.29 -2.51
N ILE A 282 -3.23 10.20 -3.44
CA ILE A 282 -4.65 10.48 -3.24
C ILE A 282 -5.35 9.13 -3.06
N GLU A 283 -6.14 9.05 -2.02
CA GLU A 283 -7.02 7.93 -1.72
C GLU A 283 -8.41 8.25 -2.24
N HIS A 284 -9.07 7.30 -2.88
CA HIS A 284 -10.37 7.39 -3.55
C HIS A 284 -10.34 8.23 -4.83
N GLY A 285 -10.20 9.54 -4.74
CA GLY A 285 -10.18 10.41 -5.92
C GLY A 285 -11.50 10.39 -6.70
N THR A 286 -12.61 10.16 -6.05
CA THR A 286 -13.91 9.78 -6.61
C THR A 286 -14.49 10.83 -7.56
N MET A 287 -14.24 12.11 -7.30
CA MET A 287 -14.66 13.24 -8.16
C MET A 287 -13.47 13.89 -8.87
N LEU A 288 -12.50 13.08 -9.29
CA LEU A 288 -11.35 13.57 -10.05
C LEU A 288 -11.84 14.21 -11.35
N ASP A 289 -11.44 15.46 -11.58
CA ASP A 289 -11.69 16.21 -12.80
C ASP A 289 -10.41 16.32 -13.67
N GLU A 290 -10.56 16.88 -14.89
CA GLU A 290 -9.48 17.03 -15.86
C GLU A 290 -8.27 17.81 -15.32
N GLU A 291 -8.53 18.87 -14.55
CA GLU A 291 -7.47 19.67 -13.91
C GLU A 291 -6.76 18.84 -12.82
N GLY A 292 -7.52 18.12 -12.00
CA GLY A 292 -6.98 17.24 -10.96
C GLY A 292 -6.12 16.13 -11.54
N ALA A 293 -6.58 15.48 -12.62
CA ALA A 293 -5.82 14.44 -13.32
C ALA A 293 -4.51 14.98 -13.90
N THR A 294 -4.57 16.16 -14.55
CA THR A 294 -3.38 16.84 -15.06
C THR A 294 -2.38 17.18 -13.96
N LEU A 295 -2.85 17.68 -12.82
CA LEU A 295 -1.99 17.96 -11.66
C LEU A 295 -1.35 16.69 -11.10
N MET A 296 -2.11 15.61 -10.94
CA MET A 296 -1.59 14.33 -10.46
C MET A 296 -0.51 13.77 -11.40
N GLU A 297 -0.72 13.86 -12.72
CA GLU A 297 0.27 13.46 -13.71
C GLU A 297 1.57 14.29 -13.58
N GLN A 298 1.46 15.62 -13.51
CA GLN A 298 2.60 16.53 -13.38
C GLN A 298 3.40 16.33 -12.10
N HIS A 299 2.72 16.10 -10.97
CA HIS A 299 3.36 15.87 -9.67
C HIS A 299 3.79 14.42 -9.47
N GLY A 300 3.31 13.50 -10.31
CA GLY A 300 3.56 12.05 -10.17
C GLY A 300 2.90 11.45 -8.94
N THR A 301 1.81 12.06 -8.47
CA THR A 301 1.02 11.60 -7.33
C THR A 301 0.31 10.29 -7.66
N TRP A 302 0.31 9.34 -6.74
CA TRP A 302 -0.38 8.06 -6.88
C TRP A 302 -1.88 8.19 -6.64
N LEU A 303 -2.66 7.32 -7.29
CA LEU A 303 -4.08 7.09 -6.99
C LEU A 303 -4.27 5.70 -6.37
N VAL A 304 -5.01 5.62 -5.28
CA VAL A 304 -5.51 4.37 -4.69
C VAL A 304 -7.04 4.44 -4.72
N PRO A 305 -7.71 3.86 -5.74
CA PRO A 305 -9.07 4.24 -6.09
C PRO A 305 -10.17 3.61 -5.23
N THR A 306 -9.91 2.49 -4.55
CA THR A 306 -10.87 1.81 -3.65
C THR A 306 -12.28 1.67 -4.23
N LEU A 307 -12.38 1.12 -5.44
CA LEU A 307 -13.65 1.13 -6.21
C LEU A 307 -14.71 0.19 -5.62
N TYR A 308 -14.28 -0.92 -5.01
CA TYR A 308 -15.21 -1.93 -4.51
C TYR A 308 -15.83 -1.57 -3.16
N CYS A 309 -15.13 -0.81 -2.32
CA CYS A 309 -15.56 -0.42 -0.97
C CYS A 309 -17.01 0.10 -0.95
N PHE A 310 -17.32 1.11 -1.75
CA PHE A 310 -18.65 1.70 -1.78
C PHE A 310 -19.72 0.76 -2.37
N GLN A 311 -19.36 -0.11 -3.32
CA GLN A 311 -20.29 -1.14 -3.78
C GLN A 311 -20.64 -2.10 -2.64
N HIS A 312 -19.67 -2.61 -1.92
CA HIS A 312 -19.87 -3.51 -0.79
C HIS A 312 -20.65 -2.84 0.34
N ASP A 313 -20.35 -1.58 0.63
CA ASP A 313 -21.06 -0.79 1.63
C ASP A 313 -22.54 -0.59 1.26
N MET A 314 -22.87 -0.38 -0.01
CA MET A 314 -24.24 -0.28 -0.48
C MET A 314 -24.99 -1.63 -0.39
N GLU A 315 -24.30 -2.74 -0.49
CA GLU A 315 -24.88 -4.08 -0.38
C GLU A 315 -25.11 -4.50 1.08
N THR A 316 -24.20 -4.14 2.00
CA THR A 316 -24.15 -4.70 3.35
C THR A 316 -24.27 -3.65 4.48
N GLY A 317 -23.95 -2.38 4.23
CA GLY A 317 -23.74 -1.36 5.26
C GLY A 317 -24.95 -1.15 6.17
N LEU A 318 -26.18 -1.08 5.64
CA LEU A 318 -27.37 -0.92 6.45
C LEU A 318 -27.61 -2.09 7.42
N THR A 319 -27.30 -3.30 7.00
CA THR A 319 -27.42 -4.50 7.84
C THR A 319 -26.35 -4.57 8.94
N LYS A 320 -25.20 -3.95 8.67
CA LYS A 320 -24.08 -3.81 9.62
C LYS A 320 -24.19 -2.57 10.51
N GLY A 321 -25.26 -1.76 10.34
CA GLY A 321 -25.56 -0.59 11.18
C GLY A 321 -24.98 0.73 10.67
N ARG A 322 -24.69 0.84 9.37
CA ARG A 322 -24.33 2.10 8.73
C ARG A 322 -25.44 3.15 8.90
N ASP A 323 -25.04 4.39 9.11
CA ASP A 323 -25.97 5.50 9.19
C ASP A 323 -26.70 5.73 7.84
N PRO A 324 -28.04 5.94 7.83
CA PRO A 324 -28.79 6.14 6.59
C PRO A 324 -28.37 7.36 5.77
N ASP A 325 -27.90 8.44 6.41
CA ASP A 325 -27.42 9.63 5.69
C ASP A 325 -26.11 9.35 4.96
N SER A 326 -25.20 8.57 5.57
CA SER A 326 -23.98 8.06 4.91
C SER A 326 -24.34 7.17 3.72
N PHE A 327 -25.37 6.33 3.85
CA PHE A 327 -25.83 5.47 2.76
C PHE A 327 -26.32 6.30 1.54
N ALA A 328 -27.03 7.40 1.77
CA ALA A 328 -27.49 8.29 0.68
C ALA A 328 -26.29 8.91 -0.08
N LYS A 329 -25.24 9.32 0.63
CA LYS A 329 -24.00 9.82 0.02
C LYS A 329 -23.33 8.74 -0.86
N GLY A 330 -23.28 7.49 -0.40
CA GLY A 330 -22.67 6.38 -1.12
C GLY A 330 -23.28 6.14 -2.50
N GLN A 331 -24.58 6.39 -2.70
CA GLN A 331 -25.21 6.27 -4.02
C GLN A 331 -24.67 7.29 -5.04
N GLU A 332 -24.40 8.52 -4.60
CA GLU A 332 -23.82 9.54 -5.47
C GLU A 332 -22.37 9.24 -5.82
N ILE A 333 -21.61 8.78 -4.85
CA ILE A 333 -20.21 8.36 -5.02
C ILE A 333 -20.08 7.24 -6.05
N LEU A 334 -20.90 6.19 -5.96
CA LEU A 334 -20.90 5.10 -6.94
C LEU A 334 -21.11 5.58 -8.37
N ALA A 335 -21.95 6.61 -8.57
CA ALA A 335 -22.16 7.19 -9.89
C ALA A 335 -20.94 7.98 -10.41
N ALA A 336 -20.18 8.61 -9.50
CA ALA A 336 -19.02 9.46 -9.83
C ALA A 336 -17.73 8.67 -10.07
N GLN A 337 -17.51 7.56 -9.34
CA GLN A 337 -16.27 6.76 -9.39
C GLN A 337 -15.88 6.30 -10.80
N GLY A 338 -16.82 5.74 -11.55
CA GLY A 338 -16.55 5.17 -12.86
C GLY A 338 -15.98 6.18 -13.88
N PRO A 339 -16.58 7.36 -14.05
CA PRO A 339 -16.03 8.44 -14.87
C PRO A 339 -14.66 8.92 -14.40
N ALA A 340 -14.46 9.13 -13.10
CA ALA A 340 -13.19 9.58 -12.53
C ALA A 340 -12.06 8.56 -12.74
N PHE A 341 -12.36 7.27 -12.53
CA PHE A 341 -11.37 6.21 -12.76
C PHE A 341 -10.97 6.07 -14.24
N LYS A 342 -11.93 6.19 -15.16
CA LYS A 342 -11.63 6.22 -16.62
C LYS A 342 -10.75 7.41 -16.99
N LEU A 343 -10.98 8.56 -16.38
CA LEU A 343 -10.14 9.74 -16.56
C LEU A 343 -8.71 9.48 -16.04
N ALA A 344 -8.58 8.88 -14.86
CA ALA A 344 -7.28 8.48 -14.31
C ALA A 344 -6.50 7.54 -15.25
N LEU A 345 -7.20 6.57 -15.87
CA LEU A 345 -6.60 5.68 -16.86
C LEU A 345 -6.18 6.42 -18.14
N ALA A 346 -6.99 7.37 -18.62
CA ALA A 346 -6.72 8.16 -19.82
C ALA A 346 -5.47 9.06 -19.63
N HIS A 347 -5.24 9.59 -18.43
CA HIS A 347 -4.05 10.35 -18.04
C HIS A 347 -2.86 9.47 -17.62
N HIS A 348 -2.97 8.15 -17.74
CA HIS A 348 -1.90 7.23 -17.34
C HIS A 348 -1.40 7.45 -15.91
N LEU A 349 -2.30 7.79 -14.99
CA LEU A 349 -1.94 8.00 -13.60
C LEU A 349 -1.34 6.74 -12.99
N LYS A 350 -0.45 6.91 -12.04
CA LYS A 350 0.11 5.81 -11.25
C LYS A 350 -0.97 5.28 -10.31
N ILE A 351 -1.38 4.05 -10.49
CA ILE A 351 -2.45 3.43 -9.70
C ILE A 351 -1.86 2.29 -8.88
N ALA A 352 -2.18 2.28 -7.58
CA ALA A 352 -1.93 1.16 -6.67
C ALA A 352 -3.25 0.60 -6.15
N TYR A 353 -3.25 -0.70 -5.88
CA TYR A 353 -4.40 -1.43 -5.35
C TYR A 353 -4.64 -1.04 -3.88
N GLY A 354 -5.88 -0.84 -3.49
CA GLY A 354 -6.31 -0.66 -2.11
C GLY A 354 -7.82 -0.80 -2.02
N VAL A 355 -8.32 -1.38 -0.92
CA VAL A 355 -9.75 -1.72 -0.84
C VAL A 355 -10.56 -0.81 0.08
N ASP A 356 -9.99 -0.36 1.21
CA ASP A 356 -10.67 0.53 2.18
C ASP A 356 -11.98 -0.04 2.74
N ASP A 357 -11.99 -1.31 3.09
CA ASP A 357 -13.19 -1.96 3.61
C ASP A 357 -12.93 -2.55 4.99
N ASP A 358 -13.92 -2.49 5.88
CA ASP A 358 -13.86 -3.08 7.21
C ASP A 358 -13.93 -4.61 7.18
N ASP A 359 -14.51 -5.19 6.13
CA ASP A 359 -14.68 -6.63 5.95
C ASP A 359 -13.68 -7.19 4.94
N VAL A 360 -12.49 -7.44 5.39
CA VAL A 360 -11.39 -7.97 4.58
C VAL A 360 -11.75 -9.27 3.87
N ASP A 361 -12.51 -10.14 4.55
CA ASP A 361 -12.84 -11.48 4.04
C ASP A 361 -13.71 -11.41 2.78
N GLU A 362 -14.69 -10.53 2.77
CA GLU A 362 -15.63 -10.40 1.66
C GLU A 362 -15.12 -9.46 0.55
N SER A 363 -14.24 -8.50 0.88
CA SER A 363 -13.96 -7.38 0.00
C SER A 363 -12.57 -7.37 -0.62
N VAL A 364 -11.53 -7.80 0.12
CA VAL A 364 -10.13 -7.52 -0.26
C VAL A 364 -9.74 -8.02 -1.65
N SER A 365 -10.28 -9.13 -2.11
CA SER A 365 -10.00 -9.67 -3.45
C SER A 365 -10.93 -9.10 -4.53
N ARG A 366 -12.06 -8.48 -4.17
CA ARG A 366 -13.08 -8.01 -5.11
C ARG A 366 -12.68 -6.75 -5.87
N GLU A 367 -11.78 -5.95 -5.31
CA GLU A 367 -11.23 -4.76 -5.98
C GLU A 367 -10.58 -5.11 -7.34
N PHE A 368 -10.02 -6.31 -7.53
CA PHE A 368 -9.52 -6.77 -8.82
C PHE A 368 -10.59 -6.68 -9.92
N GLY A 369 -11.79 -7.16 -9.63
CA GLY A 369 -12.91 -7.11 -10.55
C GLY A 369 -13.40 -5.69 -10.79
N ALA A 370 -13.45 -4.86 -9.75
CA ALA A 370 -13.86 -3.46 -9.86
C ALA A 370 -12.89 -2.65 -10.74
N LEU A 371 -11.58 -2.81 -10.57
CA LEU A 371 -10.56 -2.18 -11.42
C LEU A 371 -10.73 -2.55 -12.90
N VAL A 372 -10.93 -3.84 -13.19
CA VAL A 372 -11.11 -4.31 -14.57
C VAL A 372 -12.44 -3.86 -15.16
N ALA A 373 -13.53 -3.91 -14.39
CA ALA A 373 -14.83 -3.37 -14.79
C ALA A 373 -14.77 -1.85 -15.05
N GLY A 374 -13.93 -1.14 -14.32
CA GLY A 374 -13.65 0.29 -14.51
C GLY A 374 -12.84 0.60 -15.77
N GLY A 375 -12.28 -0.41 -16.46
CA GLY A 375 -11.56 -0.27 -17.73
C GLY A 375 -10.05 -0.54 -17.65
N MET A 376 -9.52 -0.93 -16.49
CA MET A 376 -8.12 -1.36 -16.36
C MET A 376 -7.91 -2.72 -17.01
N THR A 377 -6.74 -2.95 -17.60
CA THR A 377 -6.39 -4.29 -18.11
C THR A 377 -6.16 -5.25 -16.94
N THR A 378 -6.33 -6.56 -17.18
CA THR A 378 -6.03 -7.59 -16.17
C THR A 378 -4.59 -7.51 -15.70
N LEU A 379 -3.63 -7.30 -16.61
CA LEU A 379 -2.24 -7.06 -16.24
C LEU A 379 -2.08 -5.79 -15.38
N GLY A 380 -2.77 -4.70 -15.74
CA GLY A 380 -2.75 -3.46 -14.95
C GLY A 380 -3.24 -3.67 -13.52
N ALA A 381 -4.31 -4.44 -13.33
CA ALA A 381 -4.83 -4.77 -12.01
C ALA A 381 -3.83 -5.63 -11.18
N LEU A 382 -3.16 -6.60 -11.82
CA LEU A 382 -2.08 -7.37 -11.18
C LEU A 382 -0.89 -6.47 -10.83
N GLN A 383 -0.51 -5.55 -11.72
CA GLN A 383 0.55 -4.57 -11.44
C GLN A 383 0.17 -3.65 -10.28
N ALA A 384 -1.07 -3.17 -10.23
CA ALA A 384 -1.56 -2.31 -9.14
C ALA A 384 -1.40 -2.99 -7.77
N ALA A 385 -1.73 -4.28 -7.67
CA ALA A 385 -1.65 -5.09 -6.44
C ALA A 385 -0.24 -5.67 -6.17
N THR A 386 0.76 -5.39 -6.97
CA THR A 386 2.10 -5.95 -6.83
C THR A 386 3.18 -4.87 -6.96
N ILE A 387 3.78 -4.73 -8.15
CA ILE A 387 4.93 -3.87 -8.36
C ILE A 387 4.61 -2.38 -8.21
N ASN A 388 3.41 -1.92 -8.59
CA ASN A 388 3.02 -0.53 -8.43
C ASN A 388 2.89 -0.17 -6.95
N ALA A 389 2.12 -0.98 -6.17
CA ALA A 389 1.99 -0.77 -4.74
C ALA A 389 3.36 -0.84 -4.05
N ALA A 390 4.23 -1.81 -4.40
CA ALA A 390 5.59 -1.89 -3.88
C ALA A 390 6.41 -0.63 -4.18
N THR A 391 6.29 -0.08 -5.40
CA THR A 391 6.95 1.16 -5.82
C THR A 391 6.43 2.36 -5.04
N MET A 392 5.11 2.47 -4.89
CA MET A 392 4.49 3.52 -4.08
C MET A 392 4.99 3.48 -2.63
N LEU A 393 5.11 2.29 -2.05
CA LEU A 393 5.65 2.08 -0.71
C LEU A 393 7.17 2.29 -0.62
N GLY A 394 7.90 2.41 -1.75
CA GLY A 394 9.37 2.47 -1.78
C GLY A 394 10.03 1.15 -1.41
N LYS A 395 9.36 0.02 -1.72
CA LYS A 395 9.78 -1.34 -1.37
C LYS A 395 9.99 -2.24 -2.60
N ASP A 396 9.92 -1.70 -3.80
CA ASP A 396 10.04 -2.39 -5.09
C ASP A 396 11.36 -3.15 -5.31
N LYS A 397 12.36 -2.90 -4.48
CA LYS A 397 13.62 -3.67 -4.41
C LYS A 397 13.61 -4.81 -3.40
N GLN A 398 12.49 -4.99 -2.70
CA GLN A 398 12.36 -6.00 -1.64
C GLN A 398 11.27 -7.02 -1.93
N PHE A 399 10.13 -6.57 -2.52
CA PHE A 399 8.98 -7.40 -2.88
C PHE A 399 8.15 -6.74 -4.00
N GLY A 400 7.07 -7.39 -4.43
CA GLY A 400 6.18 -6.93 -5.50
C GLY A 400 6.51 -7.52 -6.88
N SER A 401 7.59 -8.30 -6.99
CA SER A 401 7.92 -9.12 -8.17
C SER A 401 8.69 -10.37 -7.75
N ILE A 402 8.68 -11.40 -8.58
CA ILE A 402 9.47 -12.63 -8.37
C ILE A 402 10.82 -12.42 -9.07
N GLU A 403 11.80 -11.93 -8.31
CA GLU A 403 13.14 -11.60 -8.80
C GLU A 403 14.21 -11.99 -7.78
N PRO A 404 15.44 -12.34 -8.22
CA PRO A 404 16.54 -12.61 -7.31
C PRO A 404 16.80 -11.46 -6.34
N GLY A 405 16.92 -11.78 -5.06
CA GLY A 405 17.12 -10.82 -3.95
C GLY A 405 15.83 -10.35 -3.30
N HIS A 406 14.66 -10.51 -3.94
CA HIS A 406 13.38 -10.18 -3.32
C HIS A 406 13.00 -11.20 -2.25
N PHE A 407 12.12 -10.81 -1.34
CA PHE A 407 11.53 -11.75 -0.40
C PHE A 407 10.74 -12.83 -1.14
N ALA A 408 10.81 -14.05 -0.64
CA ALA A 408 9.99 -15.15 -1.12
C ALA A 408 8.54 -15.01 -0.62
N ASP A 409 7.89 -13.94 -1.09
CA ASP A 409 6.48 -13.65 -0.92
C ASP A 409 5.79 -14.05 -2.24
N ILE A 410 5.12 -15.19 -2.25
CA ILE A 410 4.68 -15.90 -3.45
C ILE A 410 3.27 -16.42 -3.24
N ILE A 411 2.43 -16.24 -4.24
CA ILE A 411 1.07 -16.81 -4.27
C ILE A 411 0.88 -17.71 -5.48
N ALA A 412 -0.13 -18.56 -5.42
CA ALA A 412 -0.56 -19.32 -6.58
C ALA A 412 -2.09 -19.43 -6.64
N VAL A 413 -2.63 -19.38 -7.85
CA VAL A 413 -4.05 -19.47 -8.16
C VAL A 413 -4.31 -20.53 -9.22
N LYS A 414 -5.51 -21.14 -9.21
CA LYS A 414 -5.98 -21.96 -10.31
C LYS A 414 -6.49 -21.09 -11.46
N GLY A 415 -6.06 -21.40 -12.68
CA GLY A 415 -6.47 -20.65 -13.86
C GLY A 415 -5.44 -19.62 -14.32
N ASP A 416 -5.88 -18.64 -15.10
CA ASP A 416 -5.03 -17.65 -15.74
C ASP A 416 -5.58 -16.23 -15.47
N PRO A 417 -4.99 -15.47 -14.52
CA PRO A 417 -5.50 -14.15 -14.15
C PRO A 417 -5.30 -13.09 -15.25
N LEU A 418 -4.48 -13.36 -16.26
CA LEU A 418 -4.38 -12.49 -17.43
C LEU A 418 -5.60 -12.63 -18.37
N ALA A 419 -6.22 -13.82 -18.38
CA ALA A 419 -7.42 -14.08 -19.16
C ALA A 419 -8.70 -13.76 -18.38
N ASP A 420 -8.74 -14.10 -17.10
CA ASP A 420 -9.88 -13.87 -16.20
C ASP A 420 -9.37 -13.43 -14.83
N ILE A 421 -9.55 -12.15 -14.53
CA ILE A 421 -9.08 -11.56 -13.26
C ILE A 421 -9.82 -12.12 -12.04
N THR A 422 -11.02 -12.68 -12.21
CA THR A 422 -11.81 -13.21 -11.10
C THR A 422 -11.19 -14.43 -10.43
N VAL A 423 -10.24 -15.11 -11.10
CA VAL A 423 -9.47 -16.19 -10.45
C VAL A 423 -8.66 -15.69 -9.23
N MET A 424 -8.39 -14.37 -9.16
CA MET A 424 -7.73 -13.76 -8.01
C MET A 424 -8.61 -13.68 -6.74
N TYR A 425 -9.92 -13.96 -6.87
CA TYR A 425 -10.81 -14.03 -5.70
C TYR A 425 -10.52 -15.24 -4.81
N HIS A 426 -9.79 -16.24 -5.33
CA HIS A 426 -9.46 -17.47 -4.62
C HIS A 426 -7.97 -17.78 -4.79
N VAL A 427 -7.18 -17.41 -3.80
CA VAL A 427 -5.76 -17.75 -3.74
C VAL A 427 -5.61 -19.11 -3.06
N ASP A 428 -5.02 -20.08 -3.76
CA ASP A 428 -4.90 -21.46 -3.28
C ASP A 428 -3.62 -21.68 -2.46
N PHE A 429 -2.54 -20.96 -2.77
CA PHE A 429 -1.25 -21.09 -2.09
C PHE A 429 -0.72 -19.70 -1.70
N VAL A 430 -0.18 -19.61 -0.49
CA VAL A 430 0.46 -18.38 0.03
C VAL A 430 1.76 -18.73 0.73
N MET A 431 2.84 -18.09 0.31
CA MET A 431 4.13 -18.09 0.98
C MET A 431 4.53 -16.66 1.32
N LYS A 432 4.97 -16.42 2.54
CA LYS A 432 5.53 -15.14 2.98
C LYS A 432 6.91 -15.35 3.60
N GLY A 433 7.93 -14.67 3.05
CA GLY A 433 9.31 -14.78 3.53
C GLY A 433 9.82 -16.22 3.54
N GLY A 434 9.48 -17.03 2.51
CA GLY A 434 9.87 -18.44 2.41
C GLY A 434 9.09 -19.41 3.31
N HIS A 435 8.15 -18.91 4.11
CA HIS A 435 7.29 -19.75 4.95
C HIS A 435 5.92 -19.95 4.29
N ILE A 436 5.52 -21.20 4.12
CA ILE A 436 4.20 -21.55 3.58
C ILE A 436 3.14 -21.21 4.65
N ILE A 437 2.22 -20.32 4.29
CA ILE A 437 1.10 -19.86 5.10
C ILE A 437 -0.17 -20.65 4.77
N LYS A 438 -0.50 -20.77 3.49
CA LYS A 438 -1.64 -21.51 2.94
C LYS A 438 -1.13 -22.54 1.94
N ASP A 439 -1.66 -23.74 2.01
CA ASP A 439 -1.19 -24.87 1.21
C ASP A 439 -2.39 -25.74 0.82
N PRO A 440 -2.71 -25.87 -0.48
CA PRO A 440 -3.86 -26.66 -0.90
C PRO A 440 -3.74 -28.16 -0.60
N GLU A 441 -2.51 -28.69 -0.40
CA GLU A 441 -2.29 -30.06 0.00
C GLU A 441 -2.44 -30.26 1.54
N HIS A 442 -2.36 -29.19 2.32
CA HIS A 442 -2.47 -29.19 3.77
C HIS A 442 -3.34 -28.04 4.27
N PRO A 443 -4.66 -28.06 3.98
CA PRO A 443 -5.56 -26.93 4.28
C PRO A 443 -5.64 -26.61 5.80
N ASP A 444 -5.40 -27.61 6.66
CA ASP A 444 -5.45 -27.42 8.11
C ASP A 444 -4.15 -26.86 8.72
N ARG A 445 -3.13 -26.53 7.90
CA ARG A 445 -1.83 -26.06 8.40
C ARG A 445 -1.94 -24.79 9.24
N ASN A 446 -2.74 -23.83 8.78
CA ASN A 446 -2.99 -22.57 9.46
C ASN A 446 -4.47 -22.17 9.25
N PRO A 447 -5.42 -22.80 9.90
CA PRO A 447 -6.83 -22.54 9.66
C PRO A 447 -7.19 -21.09 10.00
N VAL A 448 -8.04 -20.50 9.19
CA VAL A 448 -8.65 -19.19 9.40
C VAL A 448 -10.13 -19.40 9.68
N ILE A 449 -10.69 -18.66 10.62
CA ILE A 449 -12.12 -18.64 10.88
C ILE A 449 -12.73 -17.54 10.03
N HIS A 450 -13.67 -17.91 9.15
CA HIS A 450 -14.44 -16.97 8.35
C HIS A 450 -15.77 -16.72 9.06
N LEU A 451 -16.07 -15.47 9.41
CA LEU A 451 -17.26 -15.13 10.21
C LEU A 451 -18.57 -15.25 9.43
N HIS A 452 -18.49 -15.25 8.10
CA HIS A 452 -19.64 -15.29 7.20
C HIS A 452 -19.83 -16.66 6.52
N SER A 453 -19.07 -17.68 6.92
CA SER A 453 -19.13 -19.05 6.36
C SER A 453 -20.15 -19.95 7.07
#